data_c77acecb646b488372229090d27b3d2f
#
_entry.id   c77acecb646b488372229090d27b3d2f
#
_cell.length_a   1.000
_cell.length_b   1.000
_cell.length_c   1.000
_cell.angle_alpha   90.00
_cell.angle_beta   90.00
_cell.angle_gamma   90.00
#
_symmetry.space_group_name_H-M   'P 1'
#
loop_
_entity.id
_entity.type
_entity.pdbx_description
1 polymer ?
#
loop_
_entity_poly.entity_id
_entity_poly.type
_entity_poly.pdbx_seq_one_letter_code
_entity_poly.pdbx_strand_id
1 'polypeptide(L)'
;MTGLLIALEGPDGCGKTTQIELLKDRLEKEGFEVIVTREPGGTKISEKIREILLDNDNNEMGSCCEALLYAASRAQLVEEVIKPALAEGKMIICDRFVHSSLVYQGIGRGLGVKEIEGINNFALNGLKSDLTIMIDIDFEKGLDRKRNQKKLDRLENSGNDFHKKVYDGYQYIKNEIKDIEVVDGSMSKEEVHEKIFSLIKNKIRWNCSNRDNIC
;
A
#
# COMPACT_ATOMS: atom_id res chain seq x y z
N MET A 1 1.43 20.33 -13.34
CA MET A 1 0.58 19.11 -13.27
C MET A 1 0.15 18.91 -11.83
N THR A 2 -1.03 18.41 -11.51
CA THR A 2 -1.32 17.94 -10.14
C THR A 2 -0.57 16.63 -9.95
N GLY A 3 -0.04 16.39 -8.75
CA GLY A 3 0.62 15.14 -8.42
C GLY A 3 -0.28 13.92 -8.55
N LEU A 4 0.30 12.75 -8.48
CA LEU A 4 -0.41 11.47 -8.59
C LEU A 4 0.00 10.56 -7.42
N LEU A 5 -0.98 10.04 -6.66
CA LEU A 5 -0.77 9.07 -5.60
C LEU A 5 -1.08 7.65 -6.10
N ILE A 6 -0.03 6.83 -6.16
CA ILE A 6 -0.09 5.42 -6.55
C ILE A 6 0.16 4.56 -5.33
N ALA A 7 -0.78 3.69 -4.97
CA ALA A 7 -0.62 2.71 -3.92
C ALA A 7 -0.31 1.33 -4.52
N LEU A 8 0.79 0.71 -4.09
CA LEU A 8 1.07 -0.69 -4.39
C LEU A 8 0.63 -1.56 -3.22
N GLU A 9 -0.23 -2.51 -3.49
CA GLU A 9 -0.84 -3.42 -2.53
C GLU A 9 -0.56 -4.88 -2.88
N GLY A 10 -0.84 -5.77 -1.96
CA GLY A 10 -0.72 -7.21 -2.15
C GLY A 10 -0.06 -7.91 -0.96
N PRO A 11 -0.17 -9.24 -0.88
CA PRO A 11 0.38 -10.03 0.21
C PRO A 11 1.91 -9.91 0.29
N ASP A 12 2.47 -10.35 1.41
CA ASP A 12 3.92 -10.40 1.57
C ASP A 12 4.55 -11.35 0.55
N GLY A 13 5.75 -11.00 0.05
CA GLY A 13 6.44 -11.78 -0.96
C GLY A 13 5.93 -11.61 -2.40
N CYS A 14 4.88 -10.81 -2.66
CA CYS A 14 4.35 -10.61 -4.02
C CYS A 14 5.27 -9.78 -4.93
N GLY A 15 6.33 -9.15 -4.40
CA GLY A 15 7.32 -8.43 -5.20
C GLY A 15 7.17 -6.90 -5.22
N LYS A 16 6.36 -6.29 -4.34
CA LYS A 16 6.15 -4.84 -4.26
C LYS A 16 7.43 -4.04 -4.26
N THR A 17 8.34 -4.32 -3.34
CA THR A 17 9.61 -3.57 -3.18
C THR A 17 10.40 -3.53 -4.49
N THR A 18 10.55 -4.67 -5.16
CA THR A 18 11.24 -4.74 -6.46
C THR A 18 10.55 -3.89 -7.52
N GLN A 19 9.22 -3.91 -7.57
CA GLN A 19 8.48 -3.11 -8.54
C GLN A 19 8.53 -1.61 -8.24
N ILE A 20 8.51 -1.22 -6.96
CA ILE A 20 8.66 0.17 -6.53
C ILE A 20 9.99 0.76 -6.99
N GLU A 21 11.10 0.04 -6.79
CA GLU A 21 12.43 0.46 -7.24
C GLU A 21 12.46 0.66 -8.76
N LEU A 22 11.98 -0.31 -9.53
CA LEU A 22 11.93 -0.23 -10.99
C LEU A 22 11.03 0.91 -11.49
N LEU A 23 9.88 1.10 -10.84
CA LEU A 23 8.93 2.17 -11.19
C LEU A 23 9.53 3.55 -10.92
N LYS A 24 10.16 3.72 -9.77
CA LYS A 24 10.86 4.97 -9.43
C LYS A 24 11.87 5.33 -10.51
N ASP A 25 12.80 4.41 -10.81
CA ASP A 25 13.85 4.63 -11.80
C ASP A 25 13.30 4.98 -13.19
N ARG A 26 12.21 4.32 -13.59
CA ARG A 26 11.61 4.53 -14.90
C ARG A 26 10.86 5.86 -14.99
N LEU A 27 10.09 6.21 -13.96
CA LEU A 27 9.34 7.48 -13.94
C LEU A 27 10.28 8.68 -13.85
N GLU A 28 11.37 8.58 -13.07
CA GLU A 28 12.41 9.62 -13.02
C GLU A 28 13.09 9.82 -14.38
N LYS A 29 13.36 8.74 -15.14
CA LYS A 29 13.87 8.82 -16.52
C LYS A 29 12.88 9.43 -17.50
N GLU A 30 11.58 9.35 -17.24
CA GLU A 30 10.53 10.03 -18.01
C GLU A 30 10.32 11.49 -17.54
N GLY A 31 11.10 11.99 -16.58
CA GLY A 31 11.12 13.39 -16.14
C GLY A 31 10.16 13.71 -15.01
N PHE A 32 9.60 12.71 -14.32
CA PHE A 32 8.76 12.94 -13.15
C PHE A 32 9.60 13.08 -11.86
N GLU A 33 9.20 13.97 -10.97
CA GLU A 33 9.69 13.95 -9.59
C GLU A 33 8.93 12.89 -8.80
N VAL A 34 9.64 11.87 -8.28
CA VAL A 34 9.04 10.71 -7.63
C VAL A 34 9.44 10.65 -6.16
N ILE A 35 8.43 10.57 -5.28
CA ILE A 35 8.60 10.26 -3.87
C ILE A 35 8.14 8.83 -3.61
N VAL A 36 9.01 8.02 -3.02
CA VAL A 36 8.66 6.69 -2.53
C VAL A 36 8.46 6.77 -1.02
N THR A 37 7.34 6.26 -0.57
CA THR A 37 7.04 6.12 0.87
C THR A 37 6.43 4.76 1.16
N ARG A 38 6.25 4.43 2.44
CA ARG A 38 5.65 3.16 2.87
C ARG A 38 4.80 3.34 4.12
N GLU A 39 3.86 2.45 4.31
CA GLU A 39 3.08 2.38 5.54
C GLU A 39 3.28 1.05 6.30
N PRO A 40 3.34 1.10 7.63
CA PRO A 40 3.46 2.32 8.45
C PRO A 40 4.87 2.92 8.34
N GLY A 41 4.98 4.25 8.44
CA GLY A 41 6.26 4.96 8.37
C GLY A 41 6.23 6.18 7.45
N GLY A 42 7.41 6.60 7.00
CA GLY A 42 7.59 7.68 6.01
C GLY A 42 7.73 9.09 6.60
N THR A 43 7.54 9.28 7.91
CA THR A 43 7.83 10.53 8.63
C THR A 43 8.47 10.21 9.98
N LYS A 44 9.11 11.18 10.61
CA LYS A 44 9.75 10.99 11.93
C LYS A 44 8.77 10.43 12.98
N ILE A 45 7.53 10.92 13.00
CA ILE A 45 6.51 10.45 13.94
C ILE A 45 6.01 9.07 13.52
N SER A 46 5.72 8.88 12.23
CA SER A 46 5.23 7.60 11.70
C SER A 46 6.25 6.47 11.88
N GLU A 47 7.55 6.74 11.80
CA GLU A 47 8.60 5.74 12.07
C GLU A 47 8.61 5.31 13.55
N LYS A 48 8.40 6.23 14.50
CA LYS A 48 8.25 5.87 15.92
C LYS A 48 7.01 5.00 16.17
N ILE A 49 5.92 5.29 15.47
CA ILE A 49 4.72 4.44 15.53
C ILE A 49 5.01 3.08 14.91
N ARG A 50 5.75 3.03 13.80
CA ARG A 50 6.20 1.79 13.18
C ARG A 50 7.03 0.92 14.14
N GLU A 51 7.97 1.53 14.86
CA GLU A 51 8.76 0.83 15.87
C GLU A 51 7.85 0.12 16.89
N ILE A 52 6.84 0.83 17.43
CA ILE A 52 5.88 0.25 18.37
C ILE A 52 5.08 -0.89 17.72
N LEU A 53 4.60 -0.69 16.48
CA LEU A 53 3.75 -1.66 15.76
C LEU A 53 4.46 -2.96 15.45
N LEU A 54 5.75 -2.90 15.10
CA LEU A 54 6.52 -4.04 14.59
C LEU A 54 7.39 -4.72 15.65
N ASP A 55 7.50 -4.14 16.84
CA ASP A 55 8.30 -4.68 17.93
C ASP A 55 7.67 -5.98 18.48
N ASN A 56 8.47 -7.05 18.49
CA ASN A 56 8.06 -8.35 19.01
C ASN A 56 7.79 -8.35 20.52
N ASP A 57 8.32 -7.36 21.26
CA ASP A 57 8.06 -7.24 22.70
C ASP A 57 6.65 -6.71 23.01
N ASN A 58 5.92 -6.19 21.99
CA ASN A 58 4.55 -5.68 22.12
C ASN A 58 3.49 -6.72 21.70
N ASN A 59 3.68 -7.99 22.05
CA ASN A 59 2.76 -9.07 21.68
C ASN A 59 1.36 -8.97 22.29
N GLU A 60 1.22 -8.26 23.44
CA GLU A 60 -0.05 -7.99 24.10
C GLU A 60 -0.87 -6.87 23.42
N MET A 61 -0.37 -6.25 22.37
CA MET A 61 -1.07 -5.17 21.66
C MET A 61 -2.45 -5.62 21.18
N GLY A 62 -3.50 -4.99 21.71
CA GLY A 62 -4.87 -5.25 21.29
C GLY A 62 -5.13 -4.81 19.83
N SER A 63 -6.00 -5.54 19.14
CA SER A 63 -6.31 -5.29 17.72
C SER A 63 -6.80 -3.87 17.42
N CYS A 64 -7.61 -3.28 18.31
CA CYS A 64 -8.09 -1.90 18.16
C CYS A 64 -6.92 -0.89 18.30
N CYS A 65 -6.00 -1.13 19.25
CA CYS A 65 -4.81 -0.29 19.41
C CYS A 65 -3.94 -0.37 18.15
N GLU A 66 -3.70 -1.58 17.63
CA GLU A 66 -2.98 -1.79 16.37
C GLU A 66 -3.59 -0.97 15.23
N ALA A 67 -4.91 -1.07 15.01
CA ALA A 67 -5.61 -0.37 13.95
C ALA A 67 -5.50 1.18 14.09
N LEU A 68 -5.66 1.71 15.30
CA LEU A 68 -5.53 3.13 15.58
C LEU A 68 -4.10 3.64 15.37
N LEU A 69 -3.08 2.87 15.72
CA LEU A 69 -1.69 3.22 15.48
C LEU A 69 -1.36 3.23 13.96
N TYR A 70 -1.88 2.27 13.17
CA TYR A 70 -1.75 2.33 11.72
C TYR A 70 -2.41 3.57 11.15
N ALA A 71 -3.61 3.92 11.60
CA ALA A 71 -4.31 5.11 11.15
C ALA A 71 -3.60 6.40 11.58
N ALA A 72 -3.04 6.47 12.80
CA ALA A 72 -2.25 7.60 13.27
C ALA A 72 -0.97 7.81 12.45
N SER A 73 -0.24 6.72 12.13
CA SER A 73 0.92 6.75 11.24
C SER A 73 0.55 7.28 9.86
N ARG A 74 -0.58 6.82 9.31
CA ARG A 74 -1.13 7.28 8.03
C ARG A 74 -1.50 8.75 8.04
N ALA A 75 -2.22 9.19 9.05
CA ALA A 75 -2.63 10.60 9.17
C ALA A 75 -1.43 11.53 9.14
N GLN A 76 -0.36 11.20 9.87
CA GLN A 76 0.88 11.99 9.87
C GLN A 76 1.55 11.98 8.49
N LEU A 77 1.66 10.82 7.84
CA LEU A 77 2.24 10.70 6.50
C LEU A 77 1.46 11.52 5.46
N VAL A 78 0.14 11.47 5.53
CA VAL A 78 -0.76 12.21 4.61
C VAL A 78 -0.55 13.71 4.73
N GLU A 79 -0.51 14.24 5.95
CA GLU A 79 -0.41 15.69 6.17
C GLU A 79 1.01 16.21 5.92
N GLU A 80 2.05 15.48 6.33
CA GLU A 80 3.44 15.96 6.30
C GLU A 80 4.10 15.74 4.93
N VAL A 81 3.75 14.68 4.21
CA VAL A 81 4.44 14.28 2.97
C VAL A 81 3.51 14.23 1.78
N ILE A 82 2.39 13.48 1.86
CA ILE A 82 1.61 13.16 0.67
C ILE A 82 0.92 14.40 0.11
N LYS A 83 0.13 15.12 0.93
CA LYS A 83 -0.59 16.32 0.47
C LYS A 83 0.34 17.42 -0.06
N PRO A 84 1.44 17.79 0.64
CA PRO A 84 2.39 18.77 0.12
C PRO A 84 3.00 18.36 -1.23
N ALA A 85 3.45 17.11 -1.35
CA ALA A 85 4.06 16.62 -2.58
C ALA A 85 3.08 16.58 -3.77
N LEU A 86 1.82 16.21 -3.52
CA LEU A 86 0.77 16.27 -4.55
C LEU A 86 0.49 17.70 -5.00
N ALA A 87 0.50 18.66 -4.07
CA ALA A 87 0.32 20.09 -4.39
C ALA A 87 1.47 20.63 -5.24
N GLU A 88 2.69 20.13 -5.04
CA GLU A 88 3.87 20.44 -5.86
C GLU A 88 3.90 19.71 -7.21
N GLY A 89 2.92 18.83 -7.49
CA GLY A 89 2.83 18.12 -8.75
C GLY A 89 3.69 16.84 -8.82
N LYS A 90 4.22 16.36 -7.69
CA LYS A 90 5.08 15.17 -7.63
C LYS A 90 4.26 13.89 -7.73
N MET A 91 4.91 12.83 -8.20
CA MET A 91 4.36 11.48 -8.16
C MET A 91 4.76 10.80 -6.85
N ILE A 92 3.79 10.12 -6.22
CA ILE A 92 4.03 9.38 -4.99
C ILE A 92 3.75 7.92 -5.24
N ILE A 93 4.71 7.05 -4.90
CA ILE A 93 4.54 5.61 -4.85
C ILE A 93 4.54 5.20 -3.39
N CYS A 94 3.41 4.66 -2.92
CA CYS A 94 3.25 4.21 -1.55
C CYS A 94 3.26 2.68 -1.49
N ASP A 95 4.24 2.11 -0.75
CA ASP A 95 4.26 0.68 -0.42
C ASP A 95 3.25 0.44 0.69
N ARG A 96 2.12 -0.15 0.36
CA ARG A 96 0.91 -0.29 1.16
C ARG A 96 0.22 1.04 1.45
N PHE A 97 -1.09 0.97 1.54
CA PHE A 97 -1.97 2.08 1.90
C PHE A 97 -3.22 1.55 2.61
N VAL A 98 -4.38 2.15 2.38
CA VAL A 98 -5.64 1.82 3.06
C VAL A 98 -6.02 0.35 2.94
N HIS A 99 -5.87 -0.25 1.77
CA HIS A 99 -6.31 -1.62 1.51
C HIS A 99 -5.56 -2.64 2.37
N SER A 100 -4.28 -2.41 2.67
CA SER A 100 -3.56 -3.21 3.65
C SER A 100 -4.24 -3.18 5.03
N SER A 101 -4.74 -2.03 5.50
CA SER A 101 -5.46 -1.96 6.79
C SER A 101 -6.80 -2.68 6.75
N LEU A 102 -7.56 -2.60 5.63
CA LEU A 102 -8.80 -3.35 5.46
C LEU A 102 -8.56 -4.86 5.57
N VAL A 103 -7.45 -5.33 4.99
CA VAL A 103 -7.08 -6.74 5.00
C VAL A 103 -6.53 -7.17 6.36
N TYR A 104 -5.49 -6.50 6.87
CA TYR A 104 -4.78 -6.93 8.08
C TYR A 104 -5.62 -6.69 9.33
N GLN A 105 -6.14 -5.47 9.53
CA GLN A 105 -6.90 -5.13 10.73
C GLN A 105 -8.39 -5.47 10.58
N GLY A 106 -8.99 -5.18 9.42
CA GLY A 106 -10.41 -5.44 9.18
C GLY A 106 -10.72 -6.93 9.16
N ILE A 107 -10.06 -7.69 8.29
CA ILE A 107 -10.31 -9.12 8.08
C ILE A 107 -9.41 -9.97 8.97
N GLY A 108 -8.10 -9.77 8.93
CA GLY A 108 -7.11 -10.56 9.65
C GLY A 108 -7.32 -10.54 11.16
N ARG A 109 -7.51 -9.36 11.76
CA ARG A 109 -7.81 -9.19 13.20
C ARG A 109 -9.31 -9.27 13.51
N GLY A 110 -10.18 -9.31 12.50
CA GLY A 110 -11.62 -9.46 12.67
C GLY A 110 -12.33 -8.21 13.20
N LEU A 111 -11.76 -7.01 13.01
CA LEU A 111 -12.37 -5.76 13.46
C LEU A 111 -13.53 -5.30 12.57
N GLY A 112 -13.64 -5.85 11.35
CA GLY A 112 -14.64 -5.42 10.37
C GLY A 112 -14.09 -4.42 9.36
N VAL A 113 -14.44 -4.62 8.09
CA VAL A 113 -13.98 -3.76 6.99
C VAL A 113 -14.53 -2.33 7.14
N LYS A 114 -15.82 -2.19 7.47
CA LYS A 114 -16.49 -0.88 7.62
C LYS A 114 -15.91 -0.05 8.76
N GLU A 115 -15.58 -0.67 9.88
CA GLU A 115 -14.98 -0.03 11.05
C GLU A 115 -13.60 0.52 10.67
N ILE A 116 -12.80 -0.27 9.96
CA ILE A 116 -11.48 0.16 9.50
C ILE A 116 -11.58 1.22 8.40
N GLU A 117 -12.55 1.15 7.50
CA GLU A 117 -12.84 2.25 6.56
C GLU A 117 -13.16 3.56 7.29
N GLY A 118 -13.98 3.50 8.34
CA GLY A 118 -14.32 4.68 9.14
C GLY A 118 -13.10 5.36 9.75
N ILE A 119 -12.23 4.58 10.39
CA ILE A 119 -10.98 5.07 10.99
C ILE A 119 -10.06 5.68 9.91
N ASN A 120 -9.93 5.00 8.77
CA ASN A 120 -9.07 5.46 7.69
C ASN A 120 -9.63 6.69 6.97
N ASN A 121 -10.94 6.82 6.81
CA ASN A 121 -11.56 8.02 6.26
C ASN A 121 -11.24 9.26 7.10
N PHE A 122 -11.21 9.12 8.42
CA PHE A 122 -10.77 10.20 9.31
C PHE A 122 -9.28 10.51 9.11
N ALA A 123 -8.41 9.48 9.10
CA ALA A 123 -6.96 9.64 8.95
C ALA A 123 -6.55 10.25 7.60
N LEU A 124 -7.27 9.94 6.54
CA LEU A 124 -7.01 10.43 5.19
C LEU A 124 -7.43 11.89 4.98
N ASN A 125 -8.38 12.39 5.77
CA ASN A 125 -8.91 13.75 5.64
C ASN A 125 -9.22 14.11 4.17
N GLY A 126 -10.05 13.28 3.51
CA GLY A 126 -10.51 13.44 2.14
C GLY A 126 -9.55 12.97 1.04
N LEU A 127 -8.31 12.58 1.38
CA LEU A 127 -7.36 12.05 0.39
C LEU A 127 -7.80 10.65 -0.07
N LYS A 128 -7.61 10.37 -1.36
CA LYS A 128 -7.73 9.04 -1.96
C LYS A 128 -6.52 8.78 -2.86
N SER A 129 -6.14 7.51 -3.00
CA SER A 129 -5.18 7.13 -4.05
C SER A 129 -5.81 7.34 -5.43
N ASP A 130 -5.03 7.88 -6.34
CA ASP A 130 -5.46 8.02 -7.74
C ASP A 130 -5.47 6.69 -8.47
N LEU A 131 -4.58 5.79 -8.07
CA LEU A 131 -4.44 4.45 -8.62
C LEU A 131 -3.98 3.50 -7.53
N THR A 132 -4.75 2.44 -7.29
CA THR A 132 -4.34 1.32 -6.44
C THR A 132 -4.07 0.11 -7.31
N ILE A 133 -2.87 -0.45 -7.20
CA ILE A 133 -2.45 -1.63 -7.94
C ILE A 133 -2.14 -2.75 -6.95
N MET A 134 -2.85 -3.85 -7.06
CA MET A 134 -2.61 -5.05 -6.28
C MET A 134 -1.81 -6.05 -7.09
N ILE A 135 -0.63 -6.42 -6.58
CA ILE A 135 0.13 -7.54 -7.13
C ILE A 135 -0.37 -8.80 -6.44
N ASP A 136 -1.11 -9.61 -7.20
CA ASP A 136 -1.70 -10.86 -6.71
C ASP A 136 -0.73 -12.02 -6.94
N ILE A 137 -0.52 -12.85 -5.92
CA ILE A 137 0.33 -14.04 -5.98
C ILE A 137 -0.32 -15.15 -5.17
N ASP A 138 -0.10 -16.37 -5.61
CA ASP A 138 -0.48 -17.56 -4.85
C ASP A 138 0.14 -17.58 -3.45
N PHE A 139 -0.66 -18.04 -2.47
CA PHE A 139 -0.29 -18.04 -1.05
C PHE A 139 1.02 -18.78 -0.76
N GLU A 140 1.18 -19.98 -1.32
CA GLU A 140 2.36 -20.82 -1.12
C GLU A 140 3.62 -20.16 -1.69
N LYS A 141 3.50 -19.59 -2.90
CA LYS A 141 4.62 -18.85 -3.54
C LYS A 141 5.01 -17.61 -2.75
N GLY A 142 4.05 -16.88 -2.18
CA GLY A 142 4.31 -15.74 -1.31
C GLY A 142 5.07 -16.13 -0.05
N LEU A 143 4.62 -17.19 0.62
CA LEU A 143 5.28 -17.73 1.81
C LEU A 143 6.70 -18.21 1.53
N ASP A 144 6.93 -18.93 0.43
CA ASP A 144 8.26 -19.46 0.09
C ASP A 144 9.27 -18.34 -0.15
N ARG A 145 8.87 -17.26 -0.83
CA ARG A 145 9.72 -16.08 -1.02
C ARG A 145 10.06 -15.39 0.31
N LYS A 146 9.15 -15.44 1.29
CA LYS A 146 9.33 -14.83 2.61
C LYS A 146 10.19 -15.67 3.57
N ARG A 147 10.15 -17.00 3.50
CA ARG A 147 10.90 -17.93 4.36
C ARG A 147 12.41 -17.67 4.41
N ASN A 148 12.96 -16.99 3.41
CA ASN A 148 14.38 -16.62 3.35
C ASN A 148 14.74 -15.35 4.14
N GLN A 149 13.78 -14.69 4.81
CA GLN A 149 14.05 -13.50 5.64
C GLN A 149 14.54 -13.91 7.03
N LYS A 150 15.65 -13.29 7.46
CA LYS A 150 16.36 -13.70 8.71
C LYS A 150 15.70 -13.20 10.00
N LYS A 151 14.82 -12.20 9.96
CA LYS A 151 14.19 -11.61 11.16
C LYS A 151 12.76 -11.20 10.82
N LEU A 152 11.81 -11.84 11.50
CA LEU A 152 10.38 -11.55 11.35
C LEU A 152 9.94 -10.50 12.39
N ASP A 153 9.08 -9.59 12.00
CA ASP A 153 8.45 -8.63 12.89
C ASP A 153 7.21 -9.24 13.60
N ARG A 154 6.56 -8.45 14.47
CA ARG A 154 5.40 -8.89 15.26
C ARG A 154 4.23 -9.38 14.40
N LEU A 155 3.92 -8.70 13.30
CA LEU A 155 2.85 -9.15 12.40
C LEU A 155 3.24 -10.41 11.64
N GLU A 156 4.49 -10.47 11.19
CA GLU A 156 5.03 -11.65 10.51
C GLU A 156 5.07 -12.87 11.40
N ASN A 157 5.22 -12.69 12.72
CA ASN A 157 5.16 -13.73 13.74
C ASN A 157 3.74 -14.10 14.18
N SER A 158 2.67 -13.49 13.60
CA SER A 158 1.27 -13.73 13.99
C SER A 158 0.73 -15.13 13.66
N GLY A 159 1.54 -16.02 13.09
CA GLY A 159 1.18 -17.42 12.81
C GLY A 159 0.46 -17.64 11.46
N ASN A 160 0.43 -18.89 11.05
CA ASN A 160 -0.07 -19.28 9.71
C ASN A 160 -1.55 -18.95 9.50
N ASP A 161 -2.38 -19.11 10.53
CA ASP A 161 -3.82 -18.83 10.44
C ASP A 161 -4.10 -17.35 10.17
N PHE A 162 -3.32 -16.46 10.78
CA PHE A 162 -3.41 -15.03 10.49
C PHE A 162 -3.00 -14.71 9.06
N HIS A 163 -1.88 -15.26 8.61
CA HIS A 163 -1.42 -15.05 7.23
C HIS A 163 -2.39 -15.61 6.19
N LYS A 164 -3.05 -16.75 6.49
CA LYS A 164 -4.12 -17.27 5.65
C LYS A 164 -5.32 -16.33 5.58
N LYS A 165 -5.78 -15.79 6.71
CA LYS A 165 -6.86 -14.78 6.74
C LYS A 165 -6.48 -13.52 5.97
N VAL A 166 -5.22 -13.08 6.06
CA VAL A 166 -4.70 -11.94 5.30
C VAL A 166 -4.75 -12.23 3.79
N TYR A 167 -4.33 -13.40 3.38
CA TYR A 167 -4.42 -13.81 1.97
C TYR A 167 -5.87 -13.86 1.49
N ASP A 168 -6.75 -14.54 2.22
CA ASP A 168 -8.17 -14.61 1.91
C ASP A 168 -8.79 -13.20 1.88
N GLY A 169 -8.32 -12.30 2.74
CA GLY A 169 -8.69 -10.89 2.75
C GLY A 169 -8.29 -10.15 1.48
N TYR A 170 -7.10 -10.38 0.95
CA TYR A 170 -6.70 -9.82 -0.35
C TYR A 170 -7.58 -10.36 -1.49
N GLN A 171 -7.94 -11.65 -1.47
CA GLN A 171 -8.87 -12.20 -2.47
C GLN A 171 -10.28 -11.60 -2.33
N TYR A 172 -10.73 -11.33 -1.09
CA TYR A 172 -12.00 -10.66 -0.84
C TYR A 172 -12.00 -9.24 -1.43
N ILE A 173 -11.03 -8.38 -1.08
CA ILE A 173 -11.00 -7.00 -1.57
C ILE A 173 -10.82 -6.92 -3.10
N LYS A 174 -10.07 -7.85 -3.70
CA LYS A 174 -9.92 -8.00 -5.16
C LYS A 174 -11.27 -8.15 -5.87
N ASN A 175 -12.20 -8.87 -5.27
CA ASN A 175 -13.50 -9.15 -5.87
C ASN A 175 -14.56 -8.10 -5.54
N GLU A 176 -14.49 -7.49 -4.35
CA GLU A 176 -15.51 -6.59 -3.83
C GLU A 176 -15.23 -5.10 -4.08
N ILE A 177 -13.95 -4.70 -4.17
CA ILE A 177 -13.54 -3.31 -4.34
C ILE A 177 -13.20 -3.04 -5.80
N LYS A 178 -13.99 -2.19 -6.47
CA LYS A 178 -13.87 -1.93 -7.91
C LYS A 178 -12.69 -1.04 -8.31
N ASP A 179 -12.13 -0.27 -7.37
CA ASP A 179 -11.10 0.74 -7.66
C ASP A 179 -9.68 0.19 -7.48
N ILE A 180 -9.50 -1.14 -7.66
CA ILE A 180 -8.21 -1.82 -7.57
C ILE A 180 -7.89 -2.46 -8.92
N GLU A 181 -6.76 -2.07 -9.50
CA GLU A 181 -6.17 -2.75 -10.66
C GLU A 181 -5.34 -3.95 -10.20
N VAL A 182 -5.60 -5.12 -10.75
CA VAL A 182 -4.93 -6.36 -10.35
C VAL A 182 -3.90 -6.79 -11.38
N VAL A 183 -2.69 -7.07 -10.92
CA VAL A 183 -1.59 -7.57 -11.75
C VAL A 183 -1.14 -8.94 -11.21
N ASP A 184 -1.06 -9.91 -12.09
CA ASP A 184 -0.58 -11.27 -11.76
C ASP A 184 0.91 -11.25 -11.43
N GLY A 185 1.25 -11.45 -10.15
CA GLY A 185 2.62 -11.51 -9.63
C GLY A 185 3.34 -12.83 -9.90
N SER A 186 2.70 -13.79 -10.58
CA SER A 186 3.34 -15.04 -10.99
C SER A 186 4.17 -14.91 -12.27
N MET A 187 3.97 -13.84 -13.03
CA MET A 187 4.75 -13.50 -14.23
C MET A 187 6.19 -13.13 -13.89
N SER A 188 7.04 -12.98 -14.91
CA SER A 188 8.39 -12.45 -14.74
C SER A 188 8.37 -11.03 -14.15
N LYS A 189 9.47 -10.65 -13.50
CA LYS A 189 9.64 -9.32 -12.91
C LYS A 189 9.41 -8.21 -13.95
N GLU A 190 9.89 -8.43 -15.15
CA GLU A 190 9.81 -7.51 -16.28
C GLU A 190 8.37 -7.38 -16.80
N GLU A 191 7.65 -8.48 -16.95
CA GLU A 191 6.25 -8.48 -17.39
C GLU A 191 5.34 -7.79 -16.37
N VAL A 192 5.52 -8.07 -15.06
CA VAL A 192 4.81 -7.38 -13.98
C VAL A 192 5.07 -5.87 -14.06
N HIS A 193 6.36 -5.49 -14.24
CA HIS A 193 6.75 -4.08 -14.36
C HIS A 193 6.06 -3.38 -15.54
N GLU A 194 6.07 -3.98 -16.72
CA GLU A 194 5.45 -3.40 -17.91
C GLU A 194 3.93 -3.24 -17.74
N LYS A 195 3.25 -4.20 -17.11
CA LYS A 195 1.81 -4.09 -16.82
C LYS A 195 1.52 -2.95 -15.86
N ILE A 196 2.24 -2.86 -14.72
CA ILE A 196 2.07 -1.79 -13.75
C ILE A 196 2.34 -0.42 -14.42
N PHE A 197 3.43 -0.32 -15.16
CA PHE A 197 3.79 0.92 -15.82
C PHE A 197 2.75 1.34 -16.87
N SER A 198 2.16 0.41 -17.61
CA SER A 198 1.06 0.67 -18.54
C SER A 198 -0.17 1.26 -17.85
N LEU A 199 -0.56 0.73 -16.68
CA LEU A 199 -1.66 1.25 -15.87
C LEU A 199 -1.38 2.70 -15.43
N ILE A 200 -0.16 2.98 -14.97
CA ILE A 200 0.25 4.33 -14.57
C ILE A 200 0.20 5.29 -15.77
N LYS A 201 0.71 4.89 -16.93
CA LYS A 201 0.66 5.74 -18.15
C LYS A 201 -0.77 6.06 -18.58
N ASN A 202 -1.66 5.08 -18.52
CA ASN A 202 -3.07 5.29 -18.82
C ASN A 202 -3.70 6.30 -17.85
N LYS A 203 -3.38 6.22 -16.56
CA LYS A 203 -3.86 7.16 -15.54
C LYS A 203 -3.33 8.58 -15.77
N ILE A 204 -2.05 8.73 -16.14
CA ILE A 204 -1.44 10.02 -16.47
C ILE A 204 -2.15 10.65 -17.69
N ARG A 205 -2.34 9.88 -18.77
CA ARG A 205 -3.03 10.35 -19.99
C ARG A 205 -4.46 10.76 -19.70
N TRP A 206 -5.20 9.98 -18.94
CA TRP A 206 -6.56 10.30 -18.54
C TRP A 206 -6.64 11.62 -17.75
N ASN A 207 -5.71 11.85 -16.83
CA ASN A 207 -5.63 13.08 -16.06
C ASN A 207 -5.28 14.30 -16.94
N CYS A 208 -4.45 14.16 -17.98
CA CYS A 208 -4.14 15.22 -18.93
C CYS A 208 -5.36 15.56 -19.81
N SER A 209 -5.99 14.55 -20.41
CA SER A 209 -7.15 14.75 -21.32
C SER A 209 -8.37 15.38 -20.64
N ASN A 210 -8.61 15.08 -19.38
CA ASN A 210 -9.74 15.64 -18.65
C ASN A 210 -9.53 17.09 -18.17
N ARG A 211 -8.31 17.63 -18.23
CA ARG A 211 -8.02 19.03 -17.90
C ARG A 211 -8.21 19.96 -19.10
N ASP A 212 -7.90 19.49 -20.29
CA ASP A 212 -8.10 20.27 -21.53
C ASP A 212 -9.60 20.49 -21.81
N ASN A 213 -10.49 19.77 -21.11
CA ASN A 213 -11.95 19.93 -21.19
C ASN A 213 -12.55 20.83 -20.09
N ILE A 214 -11.76 21.46 -19.23
CA ILE A 214 -12.21 22.34 -18.11
C ILE A 214 -11.74 23.81 -18.32
N CYS A 215 -11.17 24.14 -19.47
CA CYS A 215 -10.83 25.51 -19.85
C CYS A 215 -11.82 26.08 -20.85
#